data_02d7c10d7cdace388ca180210785fa2a
#
_entry.id   02d7c10d7cdace388ca180210785fa2a
#
_cell.length_a   1.000
_cell.length_b   1.000
_cell.length_c   1.000
_cell.angle_alpha   90.00
_cell.angle_beta   90.00
_cell.angle_gamma   90.00
#
_symmetry.space_group_name_H-M   'P 1'
#
loop_
_entity.id
_entity.type
_entity.pdbx_description
1 polymer ?
#
loop_
_entity_poly.entity_id
_entity_poly.type
_entity_poly.pdbx_seq_one_letter_code
_entity_poly.pdbx_strand_id
1 'polypeptide(L)'
;MITSSPPFCDEQTCALLASPLFWLVVAATGLLGLYAVRLKRKQRHLQQQNRELHHSQAQFERLAHYDTITGLPNRVLFQRQLAEAINKGHGLAVLVLDIDGFKQVNDSLGHAMGDLLLQQATARFLQELDLHDRVCRLGGDEFVFMLQGTQGQISHQLCHLLRCLQRPFDLKGNAGLVTGSIGLAWCPQHGEGVDNLLRHADTAMYAAKESGRNTWRPYHPDMTARLQQRLELERNLRRALNNDEFELWYQPKVDLFSGRLEGAEALLRWRDPQAGLVSPAEFIPLVERTGLIIPVGERVLELACAQLAAWRMDDCLPGPLAINVAALQIERSDYVSSLAVALERHGLPAHLLEVEITESLLMESQQQACAVLAQLQAMGVATAVDDFGTGYSSLAYLRALPIDHLKIDRAFIKDLPVDDDAVAIARAIIDLGHALGYRITAEGIETQEQYDFLRNAGCDQGQGYLMGRPMPAAELHGWIARNPRRQRLSPG
;
A
#
# COMPACT_ATOMS: atom_id res chain seq x y z
N MET A 1 -33.28 103.23 -19.78
CA MET A 1 -32.03 103.99 -20.14
C MET A 1 -30.96 103.62 -19.13
N ILE A 2 -29.95 102.93 -19.55
CA ILE A 2 -28.56 103.07 -19.24
C ILE A 2 -27.81 101.99 -20.02
N THR A 3 -27.22 102.39 -21.10
CA THR A 3 -26.28 101.66 -21.95
C THR A 3 -24.95 101.54 -21.22
N SER A 4 -24.50 100.35 -20.90
CA SER A 4 -23.12 100.11 -20.50
C SER A 4 -22.37 99.51 -21.69
N SER A 5 -21.49 100.34 -22.29
CA SER A 5 -20.49 99.95 -23.27
C SER A 5 -19.55 98.85 -22.71
N PRO A 6 -19.06 97.95 -23.56
CA PRO A 6 -18.05 97.00 -23.12
C PRO A 6 -16.71 97.67 -22.86
N PRO A 7 -15.88 97.19 -21.94
CA PRO A 7 -14.58 97.75 -21.64
C PRO A 7 -13.65 97.69 -22.88
N PHE A 8 -13.08 98.78 -23.27
CA PHE A 8 -12.04 98.90 -24.29
C PHE A 8 -10.85 98.00 -24.00
N CYS A 9 -10.53 97.17 -24.96
CA CYS A 9 -9.23 96.49 -24.97
C CYS A 9 -8.16 97.55 -25.12
N ASP A 10 -7.24 97.66 -24.15
CA ASP A 10 -6.12 98.63 -24.18
C ASP A 10 -5.29 98.38 -25.45
N GLU A 11 -4.92 99.47 -26.17
CA GLU A 11 -4.17 99.38 -27.43
C GLU A 11 -2.88 98.61 -27.32
N GLN A 12 -2.25 98.58 -26.16
CA GLN A 12 -1.06 97.75 -25.87
C GLN A 12 -1.35 96.28 -25.84
N THR A 13 -2.50 95.81 -25.33
CA THR A 13 -2.92 94.43 -25.34
C THR A 13 -3.31 93.93 -26.74
N CYS A 14 -3.94 94.81 -27.56
CA CYS A 14 -4.24 94.49 -28.96
C CYS A 14 -2.96 94.41 -29.83
N ALA A 15 -1.97 95.23 -29.58
CA ALA A 15 -0.68 95.20 -30.30
C ALA A 15 0.15 93.92 -29.94
N LEU A 16 0.09 93.53 -28.71
CA LEU A 16 0.72 92.26 -28.27
C LEU A 16 0.05 91.00 -28.89
N LEU A 17 -1.28 90.98 -29.00
CA LEU A 17 -2.03 89.87 -29.63
C LEU A 17 -1.85 89.82 -31.15
N ALA A 18 -1.52 90.95 -31.78
CA ALA A 18 -1.22 91.03 -33.21
C ALA A 18 0.24 90.68 -33.56
N SER A 19 1.11 90.54 -32.57
CA SER A 19 2.53 90.24 -32.79
C SER A 19 2.74 88.74 -33.16
N PRO A 20 3.38 88.44 -34.31
CA PRO A 20 3.73 87.05 -34.68
C PRO A 20 4.57 86.32 -33.63
N LEU A 21 5.37 87.08 -32.85
CA LEU A 21 6.20 86.57 -31.77
C LEU A 21 5.36 86.05 -30.61
N PHE A 22 4.24 86.68 -30.26
CA PHE A 22 3.33 86.19 -29.21
C PHE A 22 2.75 84.87 -29.55
N TRP A 23 2.26 84.66 -30.76
CA TRP A 23 1.70 83.41 -31.23
C TRP A 23 2.75 82.29 -31.35
N LEU A 24 3.99 82.65 -31.71
CA LEU A 24 5.13 81.74 -31.71
C LEU A 24 5.47 81.25 -30.29
N VAL A 25 5.44 82.11 -29.28
CA VAL A 25 5.65 81.71 -27.86
C VAL A 25 4.49 80.85 -27.33
N VAL A 26 3.24 81.22 -27.65
CA VAL A 26 2.07 80.39 -27.26
C VAL A 26 2.11 79.03 -27.92
N ALA A 27 2.47 78.95 -29.21
CA ALA A 27 2.62 77.69 -29.91
C ALA A 27 3.77 76.82 -29.33
N ALA A 28 4.91 77.42 -29.02
CA ALA A 28 6.07 76.77 -28.42
C ALA A 28 5.77 76.27 -27.01
N THR A 29 5.09 77.08 -26.19
CA THR A 29 4.66 76.66 -24.85
C THR A 29 3.60 75.53 -24.90
N GLY A 30 2.67 75.62 -25.87
CA GLY A 30 1.70 74.54 -26.13
C GLY A 30 2.37 73.25 -26.58
N LEU A 31 3.33 73.30 -27.48
CA LEU A 31 4.13 72.11 -27.92
C LEU A 31 4.98 71.56 -26.81
N LEU A 32 5.62 72.36 -25.96
CA LEU A 32 6.34 71.92 -24.76
C LEU A 32 5.43 71.29 -23.76
N GLY A 33 4.21 71.82 -23.54
CA GLY A 33 3.20 71.23 -22.69
C GLY A 33 2.73 69.83 -23.19
N LEU A 34 2.45 69.74 -24.50
CA LEU A 34 2.11 68.48 -25.13
C LEU A 34 3.24 67.39 -25.04
N TYR A 35 4.48 67.88 -25.25
CA TYR A 35 5.68 67.06 -25.11
C TYR A 35 5.88 66.61 -23.67
N ALA A 36 5.70 67.43 -22.68
CA ALA A 36 5.77 67.12 -21.27
C ALA A 36 4.68 66.09 -20.86
N VAL A 37 3.45 66.24 -21.38
CA VAL A 37 2.35 65.27 -21.15
C VAL A 37 2.69 63.93 -21.80
N ARG A 38 3.25 63.95 -23.04
CA ARG A 38 3.70 62.71 -23.70
C ARG A 38 4.82 61.99 -22.89
N LEU A 39 5.81 62.74 -22.42
CA LEU A 39 6.89 62.23 -21.60
C LEU A 39 6.37 61.63 -20.29
N LYS A 40 5.45 62.31 -19.58
CA LYS A 40 4.80 61.80 -18.37
C LYS A 40 3.99 60.51 -18.65
N ARG A 41 3.26 60.44 -19.75
CA ARG A 41 2.54 59.24 -20.16
C ARG A 41 3.50 58.09 -20.45
N LYS A 42 4.58 58.34 -21.19
CA LYS A 42 5.61 57.36 -21.50
C LYS A 42 6.32 56.87 -20.22
N GLN A 43 6.62 57.76 -19.30
CA GLN A 43 7.24 57.44 -18.01
C GLN A 43 6.31 56.58 -17.15
N ARG A 44 5.01 56.91 -17.07
CA ARG A 44 4.01 56.08 -16.35
C ARG A 44 3.88 54.70 -16.99
N HIS A 45 3.87 54.62 -18.30
CA HIS A 45 3.78 53.34 -19.02
C HIS A 45 5.01 52.46 -18.76
N LEU A 46 6.22 53.03 -18.81
CA LEU A 46 7.47 52.34 -18.47
C LEU A 46 7.49 51.86 -17.00
N GLN A 47 7.01 52.69 -16.08
CA GLN A 47 6.91 52.33 -14.67
C GLN A 47 5.93 51.16 -14.44
N GLN A 48 4.81 51.17 -15.17
CA GLN A 48 3.84 50.05 -15.11
C GLN A 48 4.42 48.78 -15.69
N GLN A 49 5.06 48.81 -16.86
CA GLN A 49 5.74 47.67 -17.46
C GLN A 49 6.85 47.13 -16.56
N ASN A 50 7.64 47.95 -15.91
CA ASN A 50 8.65 47.51 -14.96
C ASN A 50 8.02 46.83 -13.73
N ARG A 51 6.90 47.37 -13.21
CA ARG A 51 6.18 46.70 -12.10
C ARG A 51 5.63 45.33 -12.50
N GLU A 52 5.03 45.25 -13.68
CA GLU A 52 4.51 43.97 -14.23
C GLU A 52 5.65 42.99 -14.47
N LEU A 53 6.80 43.44 -15.00
CA LEU A 53 7.98 42.60 -15.20
C LEU A 53 8.55 42.09 -13.87
N HIS A 54 8.72 42.95 -12.87
CA HIS A 54 9.19 42.56 -11.55
C HIS A 54 8.20 41.59 -10.85
N HIS A 55 6.89 41.82 -10.99
CA HIS A 55 5.88 40.90 -10.44
C HIS A 55 5.91 39.54 -11.13
N SER A 56 6.00 39.54 -12.46
CA SER A 56 6.16 38.32 -13.24
C SER A 56 7.45 37.58 -12.90
N GLN A 57 8.56 38.29 -12.78
CA GLN A 57 9.85 37.70 -12.41
C GLN A 57 9.80 37.09 -11.00
N ALA A 58 9.22 37.79 -10.02
CA ALA A 58 9.03 37.29 -8.67
C ALA A 58 8.11 36.06 -8.64
N GLN A 59 7.07 36.01 -9.47
CA GLN A 59 6.23 34.83 -9.64
C GLN A 59 7.00 33.67 -10.26
N PHE A 60 7.78 33.90 -11.32
CA PHE A 60 8.62 32.86 -11.93
C PHE A 60 9.66 32.32 -10.96
N GLU A 61 10.32 33.15 -10.18
CA GLU A 61 11.27 32.74 -9.15
C GLU A 61 10.58 31.90 -8.08
N ARG A 62 9.37 32.29 -7.68
CA ARG A 62 8.60 31.52 -6.70
C ARG A 62 8.19 30.16 -7.25
N LEU A 63 7.69 30.08 -8.47
CA LEU A 63 7.32 28.81 -9.13
C LEU A 63 8.54 27.93 -9.40
N ALA A 64 9.69 28.52 -9.68
CA ALA A 64 10.93 27.78 -9.92
C ALA A 64 11.50 27.10 -8.66
N HIS A 65 11.16 27.61 -7.45
CA HIS A 65 11.83 27.21 -6.21
C HIS A 65 10.89 26.73 -5.10
N TYR A 66 9.57 26.91 -5.22
CA TYR A 66 8.62 26.58 -4.18
C TYR A 66 7.46 25.76 -4.72
N ASP A 67 6.94 24.84 -3.87
CA ASP A 67 5.72 24.08 -4.14
C ASP A 67 4.48 24.98 -4.01
N THR A 68 3.57 24.90 -4.96
CA THR A 68 2.40 25.80 -5.04
C THR A 68 1.30 25.47 -4.05
N ILE A 69 1.23 24.23 -3.56
CA ILE A 69 0.19 23.78 -2.61
C ILE A 69 0.60 24.11 -1.18
N THR A 70 1.83 23.78 -0.82
CA THR A 70 2.33 23.88 0.55
C THR A 70 3.14 25.15 0.84
N GLY A 71 3.66 25.80 -0.21
CA GLY A 71 4.57 26.95 -0.08
C GLY A 71 5.97 26.59 0.41
N LEU A 72 6.28 25.33 0.60
CA LEU A 72 7.60 24.84 0.97
C LEU A 72 8.59 24.96 -0.21
N PRO A 73 9.90 24.95 0.05
CA PRO A 73 10.90 24.70 -0.99
C PRO A 73 10.52 23.50 -1.84
N ASN A 74 10.75 23.58 -3.14
CA ASN A 74 10.64 22.45 -4.03
C ASN A 74 11.95 21.65 -4.09
N ARG A 75 11.97 20.55 -4.87
CA ARG A 75 13.14 19.70 -5.04
C ARG A 75 14.41 20.46 -5.43
N VAL A 76 14.29 21.42 -6.36
CA VAL A 76 15.44 22.16 -6.90
C VAL A 76 16.10 23.03 -5.84
N LEU A 77 15.30 23.77 -5.09
CA LEU A 77 15.81 24.63 -4.01
C LEU A 77 16.41 23.79 -2.88
N PHE A 78 15.73 22.70 -2.49
CA PHE A 78 16.21 21.81 -1.43
C PHE A 78 17.54 21.15 -1.77
N GLN A 79 17.70 20.61 -2.98
CA GLN A 79 18.96 19.99 -3.41
C GLN A 79 20.13 20.96 -3.34
N ARG A 80 19.91 22.23 -3.72
CA ARG A 80 20.92 23.29 -3.59
C ARG A 80 21.27 23.55 -2.13
N GLN A 81 20.27 23.68 -1.25
CA GLN A 81 20.48 23.89 0.21
C GLN A 81 21.21 22.70 0.86
N LEU A 82 20.85 21.49 0.48
CA LEU A 82 21.48 20.27 0.96
C LEU A 82 22.96 20.19 0.51
N ALA A 83 23.25 20.50 -0.76
CA ALA A 83 24.63 20.56 -1.25
C ALA A 83 25.49 21.59 -0.49
N GLU A 84 24.92 22.76 -0.21
CA GLU A 84 25.59 23.82 0.58
C GLU A 84 25.86 23.33 2.03
N ALA A 85 24.92 22.60 2.64
CA ALA A 85 25.06 22.08 3.99
C ALA A 85 26.12 20.96 4.07
N ILE A 86 26.14 20.05 3.10
CA ILE A 86 27.15 19.00 2.99
C ILE A 86 28.55 19.61 2.86
N ASN A 87 28.71 20.63 1.99
CA ASN A 87 30.00 21.29 1.77
C ASN A 87 30.54 22.02 3.01
N LYS A 88 29.66 22.40 3.95
CA LYS A 88 30.08 23.01 5.24
C LYS A 88 30.64 21.98 6.22
N GLY A 89 30.54 20.69 5.94
CA GLY A 89 31.10 19.62 6.76
C GLY A 89 30.38 19.35 8.07
N HIS A 90 29.15 19.87 8.27
CA HIS A 90 28.36 19.56 9.44
C HIS A 90 27.68 18.19 9.26
N GLY A 91 27.73 17.35 10.30
CA GLY A 91 26.96 16.12 10.33
C GLY A 91 25.46 16.44 10.23
N LEU A 92 24.79 15.86 9.27
CA LEU A 92 23.35 16.06 9.04
C LEU A 92 22.65 14.75 8.69
N ALA A 93 21.35 14.75 8.87
CA ALA A 93 20.48 13.65 8.45
C ALA A 93 19.54 14.14 7.35
N VAL A 94 19.37 13.30 6.33
CA VAL A 94 18.35 13.46 5.30
C VAL A 94 17.25 12.44 5.55
N LEU A 95 16.02 12.92 5.61
CA LEU A 95 14.83 12.10 5.78
C LEU A 95 13.94 12.20 4.54
N VAL A 96 13.38 11.09 4.13
CA VAL A 96 12.24 11.05 3.19
C VAL A 96 11.04 10.54 3.98
N LEU A 97 9.96 11.30 3.95
CA LEU A 97 8.68 11.00 4.60
C LEU A 97 7.58 10.91 3.54
N ASP A 98 6.79 9.86 3.61
CA ASP A 98 5.59 9.67 2.80
C ASP A 98 4.37 9.55 3.73
N ILE A 99 3.26 10.19 3.36
CA ILE A 99 2.01 10.14 4.13
C ILE A 99 1.23 8.89 3.76
N ASP A 100 1.19 7.93 4.66
CA ASP A 100 0.47 6.67 4.45
C ASP A 100 -1.04 6.91 4.25
N GLY A 101 -1.61 6.30 3.23
CA GLY A 101 -3.05 6.39 2.95
C GLY A 101 -3.50 7.68 2.24
N PHE A 102 -2.59 8.57 1.84
CA PHE A 102 -2.93 9.82 1.15
C PHE A 102 -3.78 9.60 -0.10
N LYS A 103 -3.48 8.56 -0.88
CA LYS A 103 -4.28 8.21 -2.06
C LYS A 103 -5.73 7.88 -1.69
N GLN A 104 -5.97 7.16 -0.59
CA GLN A 104 -7.32 6.85 -0.12
C GLN A 104 -8.11 8.11 0.25
N VAL A 105 -7.44 9.10 0.84
CA VAL A 105 -8.06 10.41 1.12
C VAL A 105 -8.48 11.11 -0.18
N ASN A 106 -7.60 11.10 -1.20
CA ASN A 106 -7.93 11.67 -2.51
C ASN A 106 -9.09 10.93 -3.19
N ASP A 107 -9.06 9.60 -3.19
CA ASP A 107 -10.06 8.77 -3.84
C ASP A 107 -11.44 8.90 -3.15
N SER A 108 -11.46 9.06 -1.82
CA SER A 108 -12.70 9.13 -1.04
C SER A 108 -13.27 10.54 -0.90
N LEU A 109 -12.42 11.57 -0.72
CA LEU A 109 -12.82 12.94 -0.40
C LEU A 109 -12.49 13.97 -1.49
N GLY A 110 -11.77 13.54 -2.54
CA GLY A 110 -11.34 14.36 -3.66
C GLY A 110 -10.04 15.12 -3.41
N HIS A 111 -9.36 15.51 -4.50
CA HIS A 111 -8.05 16.16 -4.48
C HIS A 111 -7.98 17.45 -3.65
N ALA A 112 -9.08 18.23 -3.58
CA ALA A 112 -9.11 19.45 -2.77
C ALA A 112 -8.96 19.17 -1.26
N MET A 113 -9.39 18.00 -0.78
CA MET A 113 -9.19 17.59 0.61
C MET A 113 -7.78 17.05 0.83
N GLY A 114 -7.21 16.36 -0.17
CA GLY A 114 -5.79 16.00 -0.15
C GLY A 114 -4.87 17.21 -0.09
N ASP A 115 -5.14 18.27 -0.87
CA ASP A 115 -4.38 19.51 -0.81
C ASP A 115 -4.47 20.19 0.57
N LEU A 116 -5.67 20.19 1.18
CA LEU A 116 -5.87 20.71 2.52
C LEU A 116 -5.10 19.90 3.57
N LEU A 117 -5.10 18.57 3.45
CA LEU A 117 -4.30 17.68 4.31
C LEU A 117 -2.82 18.00 4.21
N LEU A 118 -2.28 18.17 2.99
CA LEU A 118 -0.87 18.53 2.76
C LEU A 118 -0.50 19.88 3.39
N GLN A 119 -1.40 20.88 3.30
CA GLN A 119 -1.20 22.19 3.93
C GLN A 119 -1.18 22.08 5.45
N GLN A 120 -2.11 21.33 6.04
CA GLN A 120 -2.15 21.13 7.50
C GLN A 120 -0.95 20.30 7.98
N ALA A 121 -0.55 19.25 7.25
CA ALA A 121 0.64 18.46 7.57
C ALA A 121 1.90 19.35 7.54
N THR A 122 2.03 20.20 6.51
CA THR A 122 3.12 21.18 6.41
C THR A 122 3.16 22.10 7.63
N ALA A 123 2.00 22.65 8.04
CA ALA A 123 1.93 23.52 9.22
C ALA A 123 2.39 22.81 10.50
N ARG A 124 2.03 21.54 10.67
CA ARG A 124 2.48 20.71 11.81
C ARG A 124 3.97 20.41 11.74
N PHE A 125 4.50 20.06 10.58
CA PHE A 125 5.93 19.81 10.40
C PHE A 125 6.78 21.03 10.75
N LEU A 126 6.37 22.21 10.30
CA LEU A 126 7.09 23.45 10.58
C LEU A 126 7.13 23.82 12.08
N GLN A 127 6.19 23.31 12.89
CA GLN A 127 6.19 23.48 14.35
C GLN A 127 7.18 22.57 15.07
N GLU A 128 7.55 21.44 14.45
CA GLU A 128 8.47 20.44 15.00
C GLU A 128 9.93 20.65 14.54
N LEU A 129 10.21 21.66 13.68
CA LEU A 129 11.53 21.91 13.11
C LEU A 129 12.28 23.01 13.86
N ASP A 130 13.57 22.82 14.03
CA ASP A 130 14.49 23.83 14.57
C ASP A 130 14.97 24.83 13.51
N LEU A 131 15.65 25.92 13.95
CA LEU A 131 16.10 27.02 13.09
C LEU A 131 17.01 26.60 11.93
N HIS A 132 17.77 25.54 12.11
CA HIS A 132 18.74 25.04 11.11
C HIS A 132 18.15 23.92 10.23
N ASP A 133 17.00 23.38 10.60
CA ASP A 133 16.33 22.35 9.83
C ASP A 133 15.68 22.90 8.57
N ARG A 134 15.49 22.04 7.58
CA ARG A 134 14.82 22.39 6.34
C ARG A 134 13.86 21.29 5.96
N VAL A 135 12.75 21.69 5.37
CA VAL A 135 11.76 20.77 4.81
C VAL A 135 11.40 21.20 3.38
N CYS A 136 11.20 20.25 2.51
CA CYS A 136 10.66 20.48 1.18
C CYS A 136 9.59 19.44 0.85
N ARG A 137 8.80 19.73 -0.17
CA ARG A 137 7.90 18.74 -0.78
C ARG A 137 8.45 18.34 -2.15
N LEU A 138 8.63 17.04 -2.37
CA LEU A 138 9.10 16.53 -3.67
C LEU A 138 7.99 16.46 -4.71
N GLY A 139 6.78 16.17 -4.28
CA GLY A 139 5.57 15.98 -5.07
C GLY A 139 4.65 14.96 -4.42
N GLY A 140 3.38 14.88 -4.82
CA GLY A 140 2.43 13.95 -4.20
C GLY A 140 2.34 14.12 -2.69
N ASP A 141 2.59 13.07 -1.96
CA ASP A 141 2.60 12.95 -0.50
C ASP A 141 4.00 12.86 0.12
N GLU A 142 5.05 13.11 -0.70
CA GLU A 142 6.44 12.97 -0.30
C GLU A 142 7.05 14.29 0.20
N PHE A 143 7.59 14.25 1.41
CA PHE A 143 8.34 15.35 2.03
C PHE A 143 9.78 14.92 2.31
N VAL A 144 10.71 15.85 2.18
CA VAL A 144 12.11 15.62 2.54
C VAL A 144 12.55 16.64 3.58
N PHE A 145 13.27 16.15 4.57
CA PHE A 145 13.82 17.00 5.63
C PHE A 145 15.34 16.89 5.65
N MET A 146 15.98 17.97 6.00
CA MET A 146 17.38 18.03 6.37
C MET A 146 17.45 18.48 7.82
N LEU A 147 17.88 17.59 8.70
CA LEU A 147 17.98 17.84 10.13
C LEU A 147 19.45 17.91 10.56
N GLN A 148 19.75 18.79 11.51
CA GLN A 148 21.08 18.92 12.08
C GLN A 148 21.02 18.61 13.58
N GLY A 149 21.92 17.75 14.06
CA GLY A 149 21.95 17.36 15.46
C GLY A 149 22.60 16.01 15.70
N THR A 150 22.62 15.59 16.94
CA THR A 150 23.05 14.25 17.34
C THR A 150 22.01 13.19 16.96
N GLN A 151 22.43 11.93 16.87
CA GLN A 151 21.52 10.82 16.59
C GLN A 151 20.31 10.77 17.54
N GLY A 152 20.56 11.02 18.86
CA GLY A 152 19.49 11.01 19.85
C GLY A 152 18.47 12.13 19.64
N GLN A 153 18.93 13.35 19.32
CA GLN A 153 18.06 14.49 19.03
C GLN A 153 17.20 14.22 17.78
N ILE A 154 17.82 13.75 16.71
CA ILE A 154 17.12 13.46 15.46
C ILE A 154 16.13 12.29 15.64
N SER A 155 16.50 11.22 16.38
CA SER A 155 15.56 10.13 16.69
C SER A 155 14.33 10.62 17.48
N HIS A 156 14.53 11.54 18.41
CA HIS A 156 13.43 12.17 19.15
C HIS A 156 12.52 12.99 18.21
N GLN A 157 13.12 13.79 17.34
CA GLN A 157 12.40 14.63 16.37
C GLN A 157 11.61 13.79 15.35
N LEU A 158 12.15 12.62 14.90
CA LEU A 158 11.42 11.65 14.07
C LEU A 158 10.14 11.14 14.75
N CYS A 159 10.23 10.82 16.05
CA CYS A 159 9.04 10.41 16.80
C CYS A 159 7.99 11.53 16.88
N HIS A 160 8.42 12.79 16.96
CA HIS A 160 7.50 13.93 16.95
C HIS A 160 6.85 14.13 15.58
N LEU A 161 7.60 14.02 14.50
CA LEU A 161 7.07 14.09 13.12
C LEU A 161 6.02 13.01 12.87
N LEU A 162 6.24 11.78 13.33
CA LEU A 162 5.24 10.71 13.21
C LEU A 162 3.99 10.99 14.06
N ARG A 163 4.17 11.41 15.30
CA ARG A 163 3.04 11.71 16.20
C ARG A 163 2.19 12.88 15.72
N CYS A 164 2.78 13.88 15.09
CA CYS A 164 2.01 15.01 14.59
C CYS A 164 1.06 14.62 13.43
N LEU A 165 1.42 13.59 12.65
CA LEU A 165 0.55 13.02 11.61
C LEU A 165 -0.61 12.20 12.18
N GLN A 166 -0.39 11.49 13.30
CA GLN A 166 -1.43 10.65 13.92
C GLN A 166 -2.60 11.45 14.53
N ARG A 167 -2.42 12.76 14.75
CA ARG A 167 -3.51 13.63 15.21
C ARG A 167 -4.53 13.82 14.09
N PRO A 168 -5.84 13.72 14.36
CA PRO A 168 -6.86 13.92 13.33
C PRO A 168 -6.68 15.24 12.56
N PHE A 169 -6.90 15.19 11.25
CA PHE A 169 -6.93 16.35 10.35
C PHE A 169 -8.38 16.78 10.14
N ASP A 170 -8.65 18.08 10.24
CA ASP A 170 -9.98 18.60 9.89
C ASP A 170 -10.05 18.86 8.37
N LEU A 171 -10.75 17.99 7.69
CA LEU A 171 -10.98 18.07 6.25
C LEU A 171 -12.42 18.57 5.99
N LYS A 172 -12.70 19.81 6.42
CA LYS A 172 -14.01 20.47 6.32
C LYS A 172 -15.14 19.69 6.98
N GLY A 173 -14.91 19.25 8.22
CA GLY A 173 -15.86 18.50 9.01
C GLY A 173 -15.71 16.98 8.92
N ASN A 174 -14.88 16.47 8.04
CA ASN A 174 -14.47 15.07 8.04
C ASN A 174 -13.14 14.93 8.79
N ALA A 175 -13.06 13.99 9.73
CA ALA A 175 -11.82 13.68 10.44
C ALA A 175 -10.96 12.77 9.58
N GLY A 176 -9.86 13.28 9.02
CA GLY A 176 -8.86 12.47 8.32
C GLY A 176 -7.85 11.89 9.32
N LEU A 177 -7.66 10.58 9.30
CA LEU A 177 -6.60 9.89 10.04
C LEU A 177 -5.56 9.36 9.05
N VAL A 178 -4.32 9.78 9.21
CA VAL A 178 -3.19 9.31 8.40
C VAL A 178 -1.99 9.06 9.30
N THR A 179 -1.05 8.28 8.80
CA THR A 179 0.25 8.05 9.43
C THR A 179 1.37 8.44 8.48
N GLY A 180 2.60 8.18 8.83
CA GLY A 180 3.74 8.45 7.97
C GLY A 180 4.79 7.36 8.05
N SER A 181 5.46 7.14 6.94
CA SER A 181 6.62 6.26 6.85
C SER A 181 7.86 7.10 6.56
N ILE A 182 8.91 6.95 7.38
CA ILE A 182 10.13 7.78 7.28
C ILE A 182 11.35 6.90 7.04
N GLY A 183 12.16 7.27 6.06
CA GLY A 183 13.51 6.74 5.87
C GLY A 183 14.56 7.78 6.19
N LEU A 184 15.64 7.36 6.81
CA LEU A 184 16.70 8.21 7.34
C LEU A 184 18.06 7.82 6.75
N ALA A 185 18.80 8.78 6.19
CA ALA A 185 20.18 8.64 5.77
C ALA A 185 21.08 9.68 6.46
N TRP A 186 22.21 9.23 7.02
CA TRP A 186 23.21 10.07 7.68
C TRP A 186 24.31 10.50 6.73
N CYS A 187 24.67 11.79 6.75
CA CYS A 187 25.87 12.32 6.11
C CYS A 187 26.99 12.48 7.17
N PRO A 188 28.21 12.00 6.94
CA PRO A 188 28.72 11.32 5.72
C PRO A 188 28.52 9.79 5.69
N GLN A 189 28.04 9.16 6.77
CA GLN A 189 28.02 7.69 6.98
C GLN A 189 27.32 6.93 5.82
N HIS A 190 26.22 7.48 5.31
CA HIS A 190 25.44 6.85 4.23
C HIS A 190 25.63 7.55 2.88
N GLY A 191 26.66 8.41 2.76
CA GLY A 191 27.06 9.09 1.52
C GLY A 191 27.35 10.57 1.73
N GLU A 192 28.15 11.12 0.82
CA GLU A 192 28.58 12.52 0.83
C GLU A 192 27.94 13.35 -0.31
N GLY A 193 27.15 12.70 -1.16
CA GLY A 193 26.48 13.32 -2.30
C GLY A 193 24.96 13.43 -2.10
N VAL A 194 24.36 14.51 -2.59
CA VAL A 194 22.92 14.78 -2.51
C VAL A 194 22.08 13.61 -3.03
N ASP A 195 22.40 13.11 -4.23
CA ASP A 195 21.62 12.05 -4.86
C ASP A 195 21.73 10.71 -4.11
N ASN A 196 22.91 10.39 -3.56
CA ASN A 196 23.09 9.18 -2.76
C ASN A 196 22.31 9.25 -1.45
N LEU A 197 22.37 10.39 -0.74
CA LEU A 197 21.62 10.56 0.52
C LEU A 197 20.12 10.49 0.32
N LEU A 198 19.59 11.15 -0.71
CA LEU A 198 18.18 11.09 -1.05
C LEU A 198 17.75 9.67 -1.42
N ARG A 199 18.50 8.98 -2.28
CA ARG A 199 18.22 7.60 -2.68
C ARG A 199 18.25 6.64 -1.48
N HIS A 200 19.22 6.79 -0.57
CA HIS A 200 19.34 5.93 0.60
C HIS A 200 18.22 6.20 1.62
N ALA A 201 17.84 7.47 1.82
CA ALA A 201 16.70 7.82 2.65
C ALA A 201 15.39 7.28 2.05
N ASP A 202 15.20 7.37 0.73
CA ASP A 202 14.04 6.81 0.02
C ASP A 202 13.97 5.28 0.17
N THR A 203 15.11 4.58 -0.03
CA THR A 203 15.19 3.12 0.19
C THR A 203 14.80 2.74 1.62
N ALA A 204 15.23 3.52 2.61
CA ALA A 204 14.88 3.28 4.01
C ALA A 204 13.40 3.60 4.31
N MET A 205 12.82 4.61 3.67
CA MET A 205 11.39 4.95 3.77
C MET A 205 10.53 3.79 3.21
N TYR A 206 10.95 3.24 2.08
CA TYR A 206 10.29 2.06 1.53
C TYR A 206 10.33 0.86 2.51
N ALA A 207 11.49 0.62 3.15
CA ALA A 207 11.61 -0.42 4.18
C ALA A 207 10.72 -0.14 5.41
N ALA A 208 10.50 1.14 5.77
CA ALA A 208 9.55 1.51 6.81
C ALA A 208 8.10 1.16 6.43
N LYS A 209 7.70 1.43 5.18
CA LYS A 209 6.38 1.01 4.65
C LYS A 209 6.17 -0.50 4.71
N GLU A 210 7.21 -1.27 4.42
CA GLU A 210 7.17 -2.75 4.50
C GLU A 210 7.09 -3.28 5.93
N SER A 211 7.65 -2.55 6.89
CA SER A 211 7.64 -2.94 8.31
C SER A 211 6.31 -2.63 9.03
N GLY A 212 5.22 -2.38 8.30
CA GLY A 212 3.89 -2.11 8.86
C GLY A 212 3.51 -0.63 8.86
N ARG A 213 4.23 0.24 8.14
CA ARG A 213 3.99 1.71 8.10
C ARG A 213 4.08 2.38 9.47
N ASN A 214 3.71 3.66 9.56
CA ASN A 214 3.68 4.43 10.81
C ASN A 214 4.97 4.31 11.65
N THR A 215 6.12 4.27 11.00
CA THR A 215 7.44 4.05 11.61
C THR A 215 8.54 4.75 10.83
N TRP A 216 9.72 4.74 11.40
CA TRP A 216 10.92 5.19 10.71
C TRP A 216 12.01 4.11 10.69
N ARG A 217 12.85 4.11 9.66
CA ARG A 217 13.99 3.21 9.51
C ARG A 217 15.24 3.99 9.10
N PRO A 218 16.38 3.75 9.76
CA PRO A 218 17.67 4.22 9.25
C PRO A 218 18.07 3.35 8.06
N TYR A 219 18.70 3.95 7.07
CA TYR A 219 19.27 3.21 5.95
C TYR A 219 20.32 2.20 6.40
N HIS A 220 20.27 1.03 5.80
CA HIS A 220 21.29 0.01 5.89
C HIS A 220 21.61 -0.52 4.47
N PRO A 221 22.87 -0.78 4.10
CA PRO A 221 23.24 -1.24 2.75
C PRO A 221 22.43 -2.43 2.24
N ASP A 222 22.09 -3.39 3.12
CA ASP A 222 21.25 -4.55 2.78
C ASP A 222 19.87 -4.18 2.24
N MET A 223 19.33 -3.00 2.60
CA MET A 223 18.03 -2.55 2.11
C MET A 223 18.04 -2.31 0.60
N THR A 224 19.14 -1.80 0.06
CA THR A 224 19.29 -1.61 -1.40
C THR A 224 19.29 -2.95 -2.11
N ALA A 225 20.04 -3.94 -1.60
CA ALA A 225 20.09 -5.27 -2.18
C ALA A 225 18.70 -5.96 -2.13
N ARG A 226 18.01 -5.88 -1.00
CA ARG A 226 16.64 -6.42 -0.85
C ARG A 226 15.63 -5.76 -1.79
N LEU A 227 15.69 -4.44 -1.94
CA LEU A 227 14.81 -3.72 -2.88
C LEU A 227 15.07 -4.15 -4.33
N GLN A 228 16.35 -4.30 -4.71
CA GLN A 228 16.71 -4.78 -6.06
C GLN A 228 16.22 -6.22 -6.31
N GLN A 229 16.47 -7.14 -5.37
CA GLN A 229 15.97 -8.51 -5.44
C GLN A 229 14.46 -8.56 -5.61
N ARG A 230 13.74 -7.73 -4.87
CA ARG A 230 12.29 -7.66 -4.93
C ARG A 230 11.77 -7.13 -6.27
N LEU A 231 12.37 -6.06 -6.81
CA LEU A 231 12.00 -5.54 -8.14
C LEU A 231 12.26 -6.57 -9.23
N GLU A 232 13.33 -7.35 -9.08
CA GLU A 232 13.61 -8.46 -9.97
C GLU A 232 12.59 -9.59 -9.83
N LEU A 233 12.22 -9.95 -8.60
CA LEU A 233 11.20 -10.95 -8.31
C LEU A 233 9.83 -10.53 -8.89
N GLU A 234 9.43 -9.26 -8.74
CA GLU A 234 8.18 -8.75 -9.32
C GLU A 234 8.16 -8.85 -10.85
N ARG A 235 9.28 -8.49 -11.50
CA ARG A 235 9.40 -8.65 -12.95
C ARG A 235 9.31 -10.12 -13.37
N ASN A 236 9.96 -11.01 -12.61
CA ASN A 236 9.94 -12.44 -12.87
C ASN A 236 8.57 -13.08 -12.65
N LEU A 237 7.79 -12.62 -11.65
CA LEU A 237 6.41 -13.08 -11.42
C LEU A 237 5.49 -12.83 -12.62
N ARG A 238 5.59 -11.66 -13.25
CA ARG A 238 4.81 -11.37 -14.47
C ARG A 238 5.19 -12.30 -15.64
N ARG A 239 6.47 -12.67 -15.74
CA ARG A 239 6.93 -13.65 -16.72
C ARG A 239 6.39 -15.04 -16.38
N ALA A 240 6.43 -15.42 -15.10
CA ALA A 240 6.02 -16.74 -14.61
C ALA A 240 4.56 -17.07 -14.96
N LEU A 241 3.66 -16.09 -14.92
CA LEU A 241 2.26 -16.25 -15.33
C LEU A 241 2.11 -16.65 -16.80
N ASN A 242 2.99 -16.15 -17.67
CA ASN A 242 2.92 -16.42 -19.11
C ASN A 242 3.64 -17.72 -19.51
N ASN A 243 4.50 -18.26 -18.67
CA ASN A 243 5.41 -19.35 -18.99
C ASN A 243 5.14 -20.64 -18.22
N ASP A 244 3.97 -20.77 -17.58
CA ASP A 244 3.60 -21.96 -16.80
C ASP A 244 4.64 -22.34 -15.71
N GLU A 245 5.26 -21.34 -15.06
CA GLU A 245 6.25 -21.56 -14.02
C GLU A 245 5.62 -21.87 -12.65
N PHE A 246 4.28 -21.81 -12.53
CA PHE A 246 3.54 -22.17 -11.33
C PHE A 246 3.09 -23.63 -11.37
N GLU A 247 3.32 -24.33 -10.25
CA GLU A 247 2.90 -25.72 -10.03
C GLU A 247 2.21 -25.86 -8.67
N LEU A 248 1.41 -26.91 -8.49
CA LEU A 248 0.78 -27.22 -7.21
C LEU A 248 1.47 -28.39 -6.55
N TRP A 249 1.77 -28.25 -5.26
CA TRP A 249 2.12 -29.33 -4.38
C TRP A 249 0.96 -29.63 -3.44
N TYR A 250 0.87 -30.84 -2.98
CA TYR A 250 -0.30 -31.34 -2.26
C TYR A 250 0.12 -31.86 -0.89
N GLN A 251 -0.58 -31.41 0.14
CA GLN A 251 -0.36 -31.90 1.51
C GLN A 251 -1.57 -32.67 1.99
N PRO A 252 -1.38 -33.93 2.48
CA PRO A 252 -2.49 -34.77 2.90
C PRO A 252 -3.18 -34.25 4.17
N LYS A 253 -4.53 -34.24 4.16
CA LYS A 253 -5.40 -34.06 5.33
C LYS A 253 -5.91 -35.41 5.79
N VAL A 254 -5.77 -35.73 7.07
CA VAL A 254 -6.19 -37.01 7.61
C VAL A 254 -7.20 -36.83 8.73
N ASP A 255 -8.16 -37.74 8.83
CA ASP A 255 -9.03 -37.89 9.98
C ASP A 255 -8.20 -38.36 11.18
N LEU A 256 -8.20 -37.64 12.27
CA LEU A 256 -7.34 -37.92 13.42
C LEU A 256 -7.76 -39.16 14.20
N PHE A 257 -9.03 -39.55 14.10
CA PHE A 257 -9.55 -40.70 14.81
C PHE A 257 -9.21 -42.01 14.08
N SER A 258 -9.51 -42.09 12.78
CA SER A 258 -9.28 -43.30 11.97
C SER A 258 -7.90 -43.35 11.32
N GLY A 259 -7.21 -42.20 11.19
CA GLY A 259 -5.96 -42.04 10.44
C GLY A 259 -6.14 -42.16 8.92
N ARG A 260 -7.38 -42.09 8.39
CA ARG A 260 -7.66 -42.16 6.96
C ARG A 260 -7.44 -40.85 6.27
N LEU A 261 -7.00 -40.88 5.00
CA LEU A 261 -6.95 -39.71 4.15
C LEU A 261 -8.37 -39.21 3.85
N GLU A 262 -8.62 -37.94 4.10
CA GLU A 262 -9.92 -37.32 3.83
C GLU A 262 -9.85 -36.24 2.74
N GLY A 263 -8.68 -35.76 2.40
CA GLY A 263 -8.46 -34.73 1.38
C GLY A 263 -7.00 -34.33 1.27
N ALA A 264 -6.76 -33.32 0.53
CA ALA A 264 -5.44 -32.69 0.44
C ALA A 264 -5.58 -31.17 0.27
N GLU A 265 -4.58 -30.43 0.69
CA GLU A 265 -4.46 -29.02 0.39
C GLU A 265 -3.51 -28.79 -0.78
N ALA A 266 -3.94 -27.97 -1.75
CA ALA A 266 -3.14 -27.55 -2.89
C ALA A 266 -2.35 -26.27 -2.53
N LEU A 267 -1.06 -26.40 -2.49
CA LEU A 267 -0.13 -25.37 -2.09
C LEU A 267 0.66 -24.89 -3.31
N LEU A 268 0.50 -23.60 -3.65
CA LEU A 268 1.19 -22.99 -4.80
C LEU A 268 2.71 -23.04 -4.63
N ARG A 269 3.40 -23.38 -5.71
CA ARG A 269 4.86 -23.35 -5.84
C ARG A 269 5.24 -22.60 -7.10
N TRP A 270 6.31 -21.86 -7.04
CA TRP A 270 6.88 -21.19 -8.19
C TRP A 270 8.26 -21.76 -8.49
N ARG A 271 8.41 -22.32 -9.70
CA ARG A 271 9.67 -22.84 -10.20
C ARG A 271 10.30 -21.86 -11.18
N ASP A 272 11.09 -20.93 -10.64
CA ASP A 272 11.85 -19.99 -11.48
C ASP A 272 12.97 -20.73 -12.21
N PRO A 273 13.16 -20.53 -13.53
CA PRO A 273 14.19 -21.20 -14.31
C PRO A 273 15.63 -20.94 -13.85
N GLN A 274 15.87 -19.82 -13.17
CA GLN A 274 17.21 -19.42 -12.70
C GLN A 274 17.38 -19.65 -11.19
N ALA A 275 16.38 -19.28 -10.39
CA ALA A 275 16.43 -19.38 -8.93
C ALA A 275 15.98 -20.77 -8.40
N GLY A 276 15.37 -21.61 -9.24
CA GLY A 276 14.78 -22.88 -8.81
C GLY A 276 13.44 -22.69 -8.08
N LEU A 277 13.20 -23.45 -7.03
CA LEU A 277 11.96 -23.37 -6.26
C LEU A 277 11.98 -22.16 -5.33
N VAL A 278 11.14 -21.15 -5.63
CA VAL A 278 10.98 -19.93 -4.82
C VAL A 278 9.99 -20.18 -3.69
N SER A 279 10.32 -19.71 -2.48
CA SER A 279 9.46 -19.88 -1.30
C SER A 279 8.13 -19.10 -1.43
N PRO A 280 6.97 -19.74 -1.12
CA PRO A 280 5.69 -19.04 -1.04
C PRO A 280 5.70 -17.81 -0.12
N ALA A 281 6.39 -17.89 1.02
CA ALA A 281 6.54 -16.78 1.96
C ALA A 281 7.25 -15.55 1.34
N GLU A 282 8.03 -15.75 0.28
CA GLU A 282 8.74 -14.67 -0.42
C GLU A 282 7.88 -14.04 -1.53
N PHE A 283 7.17 -14.85 -2.32
CA PHE A 283 6.47 -14.33 -3.50
C PHE A 283 4.97 -14.05 -3.27
N ILE A 284 4.26 -14.78 -2.41
CA ILE A 284 2.81 -14.57 -2.17
C ILE A 284 2.51 -13.12 -1.71
N PRO A 285 3.22 -12.56 -0.70
CA PRO A 285 2.97 -11.17 -0.31
C PRO A 285 3.21 -10.15 -1.44
N LEU A 286 4.08 -10.48 -2.39
CA LEU A 286 4.35 -9.63 -3.55
C LEU A 286 3.23 -9.75 -4.59
N VAL A 287 2.75 -10.96 -4.85
CA VAL A 287 1.63 -11.25 -5.76
C VAL A 287 0.35 -10.54 -5.28
N GLU A 288 0.08 -10.54 -3.99
CA GLU A 288 -1.06 -9.82 -3.37
C GLU A 288 -0.95 -8.31 -3.54
N ARG A 289 0.18 -7.71 -3.17
CA ARG A 289 0.40 -6.26 -3.27
C ARG A 289 0.37 -5.72 -4.69
N THR A 290 0.83 -6.50 -5.65
CA THR A 290 0.84 -6.10 -7.07
C THR A 290 -0.49 -6.34 -7.77
N GLY A 291 -1.44 -7.01 -7.10
CA GLY A 291 -2.72 -7.43 -7.69
C GLY A 291 -2.60 -8.61 -8.66
N LEU A 292 -1.40 -9.19 -8.80
CA LEU A 292 -1.18 -10.40 -9.60
C LEU A 292 -1.83 -11.64 -8.99
N ILE A 293 -2.29 -11.54 -7.73
CA ILE A 293 -2.98 -12.64 -7.05
C ILE A 293 -4.26 -13.08 -7.78
N ILE A 294 -4.92 -12.17 -8.52
CA ILE A 294 -6.11 -12.51 -9.30
C ILE A 294 -5.76 -13.49 -10.45
N PRO A 295 -4.89 -13.14 -11.41
CA PRO A 295 -4.54 -14.09 -12.47
C PRO A 295 -3.75 -15.32 -11.97
N VAL A 296 -2.98 -15.20 -10.87
CA VAL A 296 -2.35 -16.36 -10.23
C VAL A 296 -3.40 -17.30 -9.64
N GLY A 297 -4.43 -16.77 -8.98
CA GLY A 297 -5.52 -17.56 -8.42
C GLY A 297 -6.36 -18.27 -9.50
N GLU A 298 -6.62 -17.63 -10.63
CA GLU A 298 -7.24 -18.28 -11.80
C GLU A 298 -6.37 -19.45 -12.29
N ARG A 299 -5.05 -19.29 -12.32
CA ARG A 299 -4.12 -20.36 -12.69
C ARG A 299 -4.13 -21.51 -11.66
N VAL A 300 -4.16 -21.18 -10.35
CA VAL A 300 -4.29 -22.18 -9.27
C VAL A 300 -5.56 -23.00 -9.44
N LEU A 301 -6.69 -22.34 -9.68
CA LEU A 301 -7.98 -23.00 -9.86
C LEU A 301 -7.96 -23.96 -11.07
N GLU A 302 -7.41 -23.52 -12.22
CA GLU A 302 -7.27 -24.34 -13.41
C GLU A 302 -6.38 -25.56 -13.16
N LEU A 303 -5.21 -25.38 -12.49
CA LEU A 303 -4.30 -26.46 -12.14
C LEU A 303 -4.94 -27.45 -11.16
N ALA A 304 -5.68 -26.96 -10.17
CA ALA A 304 -6.38 -27.79 -9.18
C ALA A 304 -7.47 -28.64 -9.85
N CYS A 305 -8.29 -28.03 -10.70
CA CYS A 305 -9.34 -28.75 -11.45
C CYS A 305 -8.75 -29.78 -12.42
N ALA A 306 -7.69 -29.43 -13.15
CA ALA A 306 -7.02 -30.37 -14.04
C ALA A 306 -6.46 -31.59 -13.29
N GLN A 307 -5.85 -31.36 -12.12
CA GLN A 307 -5.29 -32.42 -11.30
C GLN A 307 -6.38 -33.31 -10.69
N LEU A 308 -7.49 -32.73 -10.22
CA LEU A 308 -8.64 -33.50 -9.73
C LEU A 308 -9.25 -34.40 -10.82
N ALA A 309 -9.36 -33.87 -12.05
CA ALA A 309 -9.83 -34.64 -13.19
C ALA A 309 -8.90 -35.81 -13.50
N ALA A 310 -7.57 -35.61 -13.48
CA ALA A 310 -6.59 -36.66 -13.66
C ALA A 310 -6.71 -37.75 -12.56
N TRP A 311 -6.75 -37.37 -11.29
CA TRP A 311 -6.91 -38.33 -10.18
C TRP A 311 -8.24 -39.10 -10.24
N ARG A 312 -9.32 -38.46 -10.73
CA ARG A 312 -10.61 -39.14 -10.90
C ARG A 312 -10.54 -40.18 -12.01
N MET A 313 -9.83 -39.91 -13.10
CA MET A 313 -9.62 -40.90 -14.18
C MET A 313 -8.78 -42.10 -13.71
N ASP A 314 -7.80 -41.87 -12.85
CA ASP A 314 -6.90 -42.89 -12.31
C ASP A 314 -7.45 -43.61 -11.06
N ASP A 315 -8.69 -43.29 -10.65
CA ASP A 315 -9.34 -43.80 -9.43
C ASP A 315 -8.50 -43.64 -8.15
N CYS A 316 -7.80 -42.52 -8.05
CA CYS A 316 -6.89 -42.22 -6.94
C CYS A 316 -7.17 -40.88 -6.27
N LEU A 317 -8.44 -40.48 -6.20
CA LEU A 317 -8.85 -39.25 -5.53
C LEU A 317 -8.47 -39.26 -4.05
N PRO A 318 -7.74 -38.22 -3.56
CA PRO A 318 -7.43 -38.14 -2.12
C PRO A 318 -8.66 -37.74 -1.27
N GLY A 319 -9.73 -37.30 -1.89
CA GLY A 319 -10.89 -36.61 -1.30
C GLY A 319 -11.04 -35.22 -1.87
N PRO A 320 -11.72 -34.29 -1.19
CA PRO A 320 -11.77 -32.89 -1.57
C PRO A 320 -10.36 -32.26 -1.60
N LEU A 321 -10.14 -31.39 -2.58
CA LEU A 321 -8.91 -30.62 -2.70
C LEU A 321 -9.17 -29.20 -2.24
N ALA A 322 -8.48 -28.78 -1.20
CA ALA A 322 -8.57 -27.43 -0.68
C ALA A 322 -7.64 -26.50 -1.46
N ILE A 323 -8.11 -25.28 -1.74
CA ILE A 323 -7.36 -24.21 -2.37
C ILE A 323 -7.51 -22.92 -1.58
N ASN A 324 -6.40 -22.24 -1.37
CA ASN A 324 -6.35 -20.95 -0.69
C ASN A 324 -6.81 -19.82 -1.61
N VAL A 325 -7.65 -18.91 -1.09
CA VAL A 325 -8.19 -17.76 -1.84
C VAL A 325 -7.91 -16.47 -1.07
N ALA A 326 -7.23 -15.54 -1.75
CA ALA A 326 -6.87 -14.26 -1.16
C ALA A 326 -8.03 -13.25 -1.20
N ALA A 327 -7.98 -12.27 -0.29
CA ALA A 327 -8.96 -11.19 -0.16
C ALA A 327 -9.25 -10.47 -1.48
N LEU A 328 -8.21 -10.06 -2.18
CA LEU A 328 -8.34 -9.35 -3.45
C LEU A 328 -9.07 -10.12 -4.55
N GLN A 329 -9.04 -11.44 -4.52
CA GLN A 329 -9.79 -12.27 -5.47
C GLN A 329 -11.30 -12.18 -5.21
N ILE A 330 -11.71 -12.19 -3.94
CA ILE A 330 -13.11 -12.04 -3.55
C ILE A 330 -13.60 -10.61 -3.79
N GLU A 331 -12.77 -9.61 -3.50
CA GLU A 331 -13.15 -8.21 -3.61
C GLU A 331 -13.20 -7.67 -5.04
N ARG A 332 -12.31 -8.15 -5.92
CA ARG A 332 -12.04 -7.51 -7.22
C ARG A 332 -12.28 -8.41 -8.43
N SER A 333 -12.70 -9.65 -8.23
CA SER A 333 -13.04 -10.56 -9.33
C SER A 333 -14.38 -11.26 -9.08
N ASP A 334 -14.97 -11.79 -10.14
CA ASP A 334 -16.12 -12.70 -10.03
C ASP A 334 -15.61 -14.14 -9.81
N TYR A 335 -15.09 -14.37 -8.60
CA TYR A 335 -14.44 -15.63 -8.23
C TYR A 335 -15.41 -16.83 -8.36
N VAL A 336 -16.67 -16.66 -7.96
CA VAL A 336 -17.69 -17.72 -7.99
C VAL A 336 -17.95 -18.17 -9.42
N SER A 337 -18.11 -17.24 -10.35
CA SER A 337 -18.28 -17.57 -11.76
C SER A 337 -17.06 -18.23 -12.38
N SER A 338 -15.85 -17.75 -12.04
CA SER A 338 -14.60 -18.39 -12.48
C SER A 338 -14.50 -19.82 -12.02
N LEU A 339 -14.84 -20.08 -10.74
CA LEU A 339 -14.85 -21.44 -10.16
C LEU A 339 -15.89 -22.33 -10.84
N ALA A 340 -17.12 -21.85 -11.08
CA ALA A 340 -18.16 -22.59 -11.77
C ALA A 340 -17.72 -22.99 -13.19
N VAL A 341 -17.12 -22.08 -13.95
CA VAL A 341 -16.61 -22.34 -15.29
C VAL A 341 -15.48 -23.37 -15.28
N ALA A 342 -14.56 -23.32 -14.30
CA ALA A 342 -13.48 -24.29 -14.18
C ALA A 342 -14.01 -25.69 -13.87
N LEU A 343 -14.96 -25.83 -12.92
CA LEU A 343 -15.60 -27.11 -12.61
C LEU A 343 -16.33 -27.70 -13.80
N GLU A 344 -17.10 -26.88 -14.54
CA GLU A 344 -17.81 -27.32 -15.73
C GLU A 344 -16.84 -27.78 -16.83
N ARG A 345 -15.79 -27.01 -17.10
CA ARG A 345 -14.74 -27.33 -18.11
C ARG A 345 -14.10 -28.69 -17.86
N HIS A 346 -13.83 -29.02 -16.60
CA HIS A 346 -13.18 -30.27 -16.22
C HIS A 346 -14.16 -31.39 -15.83
N GLY A 347 -15.48 -31.15 -15.92
CA GLY A 347 -16.52 -32.12 -15.61
C GLY A 347 -16.49 -32.61 -14.14
N LEU A 348 -16.16 -31.71 -13.21
CA LEU A 348 -15.96 -32.02 -11.81
C LEU A 348 -17.21 -31.69 -10.98
N PRO A 349 -17.64 -32.54 -10.07
CA PRO A 349 -18.65 -32.18 -9.06
C PRO A 349 -18.06 -31.23 -8.04
N ALA A 350 -18.85 -30.20 -7.63
CA ALA A 350 -18.40 -29.11 -6.79
C ALA A 350 -17.83 -29.57 -5.42
N HIS A 351 -18.36 -30.63 -4.83
CA HIS A 351 -17.93 -31.18 -3.55
C HIS A 351 -16.48 -31.75 -3.53
N LEU A 352 -15.84 -31.83 -4.70
CA LEU A 352 -14.41 -32.18 -4.78
C LEU A 352 -13.48 -30.98 -4.56
N LEU A 353 -14.01 -29.75 -4.51
CA LEU A 353 -13.24 -28.55 -4.13
C LEU A 353 -13.66 -28.07 -2.74
N GLU A 354 -12.67 -27.58 -2.01
CA GLU A 354 -12.81 -26.82 -0.77
C GLU A 354 -12.11 -25.47 -0.98
N VAL A 355 -12.75 -24.39 -0.56
CA VAL A 355 -12.19 -23.04 -0.63
C VAL A 355 -11.79 -22.60 0.77
N GLU A 356 -10.52 -22.28 0.96
CA GLU A 356 -9.98 -21.79 2.24
C GLU A 356 -9.76 -20.27 2.15
N ILE A 357 -10.26 -19.53 3.15
CA ILE A 357 -10.12 -18.10 3.28
C ILE A 357 -9.60 -17.75 4.66
N THR A 358 -8.72 -16.77 4.77
CA THR A 358 -8.16 -16.37 6.06
C THR A 358 -9.15 -15.63 6.95
N GLU A 359 -8.99 -15.71 8.27
CA GLU A 359 -9.78 -14.95 9.24
C GLU A 359 -9.72 -13.44 8.97
N SER A 360 -8.56 -12.91 8.61
CA SER A 360 -8.35 -11.48 8.33
C SER A 360 -9.23 -10.96 7.20
N LEU A 361 -9.40 -11.74 6.12
CA LEU A 361 -10.30 -11.40 5.01
C LEU A 361 -11.74 -11.21 5.48
N LEU A 362 -12.20 -12.12 6.34
CA LEU A 362 -13.56 -12.06 6.89
C LEU A 362 -13.82 -10.80 7.71
N MET A 363 -12.78 -10.24 8.33
CA MET A 363 -12.89 -9.02 9.12
C MET A 363 -12.88 -7.74 8.28
N GLU A 364 -12.14 -7.73 7.18
CA GLU A 364 -12.00 -6.56 6.31
C GLU A 364 -13.22 -6.33 5.40
N SER A 365 -13.82 -7.42 4.86
CA SER A 365 -14.90 -7.35 3.85
C SER A 365 -16.09 -8.23 4.19
N GLN A 366 -16.61 -8.14 5.42
CA GLN A 366 -17.60 -9.03 6.01
C GLN A 366 -18.80 -9.37 5.11
N GLN A 367 -19.48 -8.35 4.57
CA GLN A 367 -20.70 -8.56 3.79
C GLN A 367 -20.43 -9.28 2.46
N GLN A 368 -19.36 -8.90 1.79
CA GLN A 368 -18.99 -9.49 0.51
C GLN A 368 -18.49 -10.93 0.68
N ALA A 369 -17.65 -11.17 1.68
CA ALA A 369 -17.15 -12.51 2.01
C ALA A 369 -18.31 -13.47 2.34
N CYS A 370 -19.27 -13.08 3.20
CA CYS A 370 -20.46 -13.87 3.48
C CYS A 370 -21.28 -14.18 2.23
N ALA A 371 -21.46 -13.20 1.33
CA ALA A 371 -22.22 -13.40 0.10
C ALA A 371 -21.54 -14.43 -0.83
N VAL A 372 -20.22 -14.35 -0.98
CA VAL A 372 -19.42 -15.30 -1.78
C VAL A 372 -19.47 -16.70 -1.17
N LEU A 373 -19.24 -16.82 0.15
CA LEU A 373 -19.32 -18.12 0.85
C LEU A 373 -20.70 -18.77 0.70
N ALA A 374 -21.78 -18.02 0.83
CA ALA A 374 -23.14 -18.52 0.65
C ALA A 374 -23.38 -19.03 -0.79
N GLN A 375 -22.82 -18.37 -1.80
CA GLN A 375 -22.89 -18.80 -3.19
C GLN A 375 -22.09 -20.11 -3.42
N LEU A 376 -20.88 -20.20 -2.87
CA LEU A 376 -20.05 -21.42 -2.92
C LEU A 376 -20.76 -22.61 -2.27
N GLN A 377 -21.34 -22.40 -1.10
CA GLN A 377 -22.13 -23.43 -0.39
C GLN A 377 -23.36 -23.86 -1.20
N ALA A 378 -24.09 -22.91 -1.84
CA ALA A 378 -25.22 -23.23 -2.70
C ALA A 378 -24.82 -24.04 -3.94
N MET A 379 -23.57 -23.91 -4.40
CA MET A 379 -22.99 -24.74 -5.47
C MET A 379 -22.55 -26.12 -4.97
N GLY A 380 -22.47 -26.34 -3.65
CA GLY A 380 -21.95 -27.58 -3.05
C GLY A 380 -20.43 -27.63 -2.93
N VAL A 381 -19.75 -26.47 -2.98
CA VAL A 381 -18.32 -26.32 -2.68
C VAL A 381 -18.15 -26.19 -1.18
N ALA A 382 -17.29 -27.00 -0.56
CA ALA A 382 -16.96 -26.87 0.84
C ALA A 382 -16.14 -25.61 1.11
N THR A 383 -16.33 -25.01 2.28
CA THR A 383 -15.66 -23.77 2.65
C THR A 383 -15.00 -23.89 4.02
N ALA A 384 -13.80 -23.31 4.17
CA ALA A 384 -13.04 -23.33 5.40
C ALA A 384 -12.51 -21.92 5.76
N VAL A 385 -12.44 -21.64 7.07
CA VAL A 385 -11.70 -20.48 7.59
C VAL A 385 -10.32 -20.95 8.02
N ASP A 386 -9.31 -20.30 7.48
CA ASP A 386 -7.89 -20.56 7.73
C ASP A 386 -7.27 -19.58 8.72
N ASP A 387 -6.14 -19.97 9.35
CA ASP A 387 -5.38 -19.18 10.33
C ASP A 387 -6.22 -18.71 11.54
N PHE A 388 -7.25 -19.50 11.94
CA PHE A 388 -8.18 -19.08 13.00
C PHE A 388 -7.50 -18.92 14.35
N GLY A 389 -7.81 -17.80 15.02
CA GLY A 389 -7.30 -17.43 16.35
C GLY A 389 -6.15 -16.42 16.30
N THR A 390 -5.62 -16.09 15.13
CA THR A 390 -4.56 -15.06 14.99
C THR A 390 -5.12 -13.64 14.88
N GLY A 391 -6.44 -13.49 14.65
CA GLY A 391 -7.16 -12.23 14.50
C GLY A 391 -8.13 -11.92 15.65
N TYR A 392 -8.97 -10.92 15.46
CA TYR A 392 -10.00 -10.47 16.41
C TYR A 392 -11.41 -10.84 15.93
N SER A 393 -11.74 -12.13 15.86
CA SER A 393 -13.08 -12.54 15.46
C SER A 393 -14.13 -12.31 16.54
N SER A 394 -15.25 -11.65 16.17
CA SER A 394 -16.42 -11.64 17.00
C SER A 394 -17.14 -13.00 16.94
N LEU A 395 -17.37 -13.66 18.08
CA LEU A 395 -18.11 -14.93 18.14
C LEU A 395 -19.50 -14.84 17.51
N ALA A 396 -20.16 -13.68 17.60
CA ALA A 396 -21.45 -13.46 16.96
C ALA A 396 -21.35 -13.51 15.43
N TYR A 397 -20.24 -13.05 14.88
CA TYR A 397 -19.97 -13.09 13.46
C TYR A 397 -19.62 -14.50 12.99
N LEU A 398 -18.74 -15.20 13.69
CA LEU A 398 -18.36 -16.57 13.38
C LEU A 398 -19.59 -17.48 13.26
N ARG A 399 -20.57 -17.33 14.18
CA ARG A 399 -21.82 -18.10 14.14
C ARG A 399 -22.67 -17.87 12.89
N ALA A 400 -22.53 -16.71 12.24
CA ALA A 400 -23.32 -16.34 11.08
C ALA A 400 -22.65 -16.73 9.74
N LEU A 401 -21.42 -17.21 9.80
CA LEU A 401 -20.68 -17.58 8.59
C LEU A 401 -21.21 -18.92 8.01
N PRO A 402 -21.48 -18.95 6.71
CA PRO A 402 -21.80 -20.20 6.01
C PRO A 402 -20.50 -20.93 5.65
N ILE A 403 -19.92 -21.62 6.64
CA ILE A 403 -18.68 -22.39 6.50
C ILE A 403 -18.87 -23.81 7.01
N ASP A 404 -18.07 -24.73 6.50
CA ASP A 404 -18.11 -26.14 6.87
C ASP A 404 -16.97 -26.51 7.84
N HIS A 405 -15.79 -25.88 7.64
CA HIS A 405 -14.56 -26.22 8.35
C HIS A 405 -13.92 -24.99 9.00
N LEU A 406 -13.23 -25.23 10.12
CA LEU A 406 -12.39 -24.24 10.81
C LEU A 406 -11.00 -24.83 10.99
N LYS A 407 -9.94 -24.13 10.54
CA LYS A 407 -8.57 -24.57 10.65
C LYS A 407 -7.88 -23.84 11.80
N ILE A 408 -7.29 -24.60 12.73
CA ILE A 408 -6.51 -24.07 13.85
C ILE A 408 -5.09 -23.82 13.37
N ASP A 409 -4.64 -22.57 13.45
CA ASP A 409 -3.30 -22.19 13.01
C ASP A 409 -2.20 -22.90 13.78
N ARG A 410 -1.09 -23.17 13.10
CA ARG A 410 0.10 -23.80 13.66
C ARG A 410 0.62 -23.13 14.94
N ALA A 411 0.43 -21.82 15.08
CA ALA A 411 0.90 -21.10 16.27
C ALA A 411 0.32 -21.65 17.58
N PHE A 412 -0.90 -22.21 17.55
CA PHE A 412 -1.56 -22.84 18.70
C PHE A 412 -1.25 -24.32 18.86
N ILE A 413 -0.61 -24.94 17.86
CA ILE A 413 -0.32 -26.38 17.84
C ILE A 413 1.13 -26.67 18.23
N LYS A 414 2.07 -25.77 17.88
CA LYS A 414 3.52 -26.01 18.00
C LYS A 414 3.99 -26.34 19.42
N ASP A 415 3.36 -25.76 20.45
CA ASP A 415 3.78 -25.88 21.86
C ASP A 415 2.96 -26.94 22.63
N LEU A 416 2.04 -27.68 21.92
CA LEU A 416 1.27 -28.78 22.47
C LEU A 416 2.14 -30.03 22.66
N PRO A 417 1.83 -30.88 23.69
CA PRO A 417 0.92 -30.64 24.81
C PRO A 417 1.61 -30.05 26.05
N VAL A 418 2.75 -29.41 25.88
CA VAL A 418 3.66 -29.02 26.97
C VAL A 418 3.25 -27.68 27.63
N ASP A 419 2.72 -26.74 26.86
CA ASP A 419 2.30 -25.44 27.33
C ASP A 419 0.81 -25.44 27.71
N ASP A 420 0.52 -25.14 28.99
CA ASP A 420 -0.84 -25.18 29.53
C ASP A 420 -1.77 -24.14 28.84
N ASP A 421 -1.24 -22.97 28.43
CA ASP A 421 -2.01 -21.94 27.74
C ASP A 421 -2.35 -22.42 26.32
N ALA A 422 -1.39 -23.00 25.60
CA ALA A 422 -1.63 -23.60 24.28
C ALA A 422 -2.68 -24.73 24.36
N VAL A 423 -2.60 -25.60 25.38
CA VAL A 423 -3.59 -26.67 25.67
C VAL A 423 -4.99 -26.07 25.88
N ALA A 424 -5.11 -25.04 26.71
CA ALA A 424 -6.40 -24.41 26.99
C ALA A 424 -7.01 -23.74 25.74
N ILE A 425 -6.20 -23.05 24.95
CA ILE A 425 -6.62 -22.36 23.71
C ILE A 425 -7.07 -23.40 22.67
N ALA A 426 -6.25 -24.41 22.39
CA ALA A 426 -6.59 -25.44 21.40
C ALA A 426 -7.91 -26.13 21.72
N ARG A 427 -8.12 -26.51 22.99
CA ARG A 427 -9.39 -27.11 23.44
C ARG A 427 -10.56 -26.14 23.28
N ALA A 428 -10.40 -24.88 23.69
CA ALA A 428 -11.44 -23.87 23.55
C ALA A 428 -11.87 -23.67 22.09
N ILE A 429 -10.92 -23.69 21.14
CA ILE A 429 -11.22 -23.56 19.71
C ILE A 429 -11.97 -24.81 19.21
N ILE A 430 -11.54 -26.01 19.59
CA ILE A 430 -12.21 -27.26 19.20
C ILE A 430 -13.66 -27.29 19.72
N ASP A 431 -13.85 -27.00 21.01
CA ASP A 431 -15.16 -27.00 21.64
C ASP A 431 -16.09 -25.95 21.04
N LEU A 432 -15.57 -24.77 20.78
CA LEU A 432 -16.31 -23.69 20.14
C LEU A 432 -16.75 -24.05 18.72
N GLY A 433 -15.82 -24.57 17.90
CA GLY A 433 -16.12 -24.94 16.52
C GLY A 433 -17.20 -26.04 16.47
N HIS A 434 -17.11 -27.07 17.29
CA HIS A 434 -18.14 -28.12 17.39
C HIS A 434 -19.48 -27.57 17.89
N ALA A 435 -19.48 -26.66 18.87
CA ALA A 435 -20.72 -26.01 19.35
C ALA A 435 -21.41 -25.18 18.25
N LEU A 436 -20.65 -24.69 17.27
CA LEU A 436 -21.15 -23.98 16.09
C LEU A 436 -21.49 -24.89 14.90
N GLY A 437 -21.17 -26.20 15.00
CA GLY A 437 -21.44 -27.20 13.98
C GLY A 437 -20.37 -27.33 12.90
N TYR A 438 -19.18 -26.78 13.12
CA TYR A 438 -18.05 -26.85 12.19
C TYR A 438 -17.19 -28.09 12.43
N ARG A 439 -16.56 -28.62 11.38
CA ARG A 439 -15.47 -29.59 11.51
C ARG A 439 -14.15 -28.86 11.74
N ILE A 440 -13.29 -29.40 12.58
CA ILE A 440 -12.07 -28.78 13.03
C ILE A 440 -10.85 -29.47 12.42
N THR A 441 -10.01 -28.70 11.74
CA THR A 441 -8.72 -29.14 11.19
C THR A 441 -7.58 -28.50 11.96
N ALA A 442 -6.67 -29.28 12.52
CA ALA A 442 -5.46 -28.77 13.17
C ALA A 442 -4.30 -28.79 12.18
N GLU A 443 -3.59 -27.65 12.11
CA GLU A 443 -2.45 -27.47 11.22
C GLU A 443 -1.10 -27.56 11.92
N GLY A 444 -0.07 -27.90 11.14
CA GLY A 444 1.31 -27.90 11.63
C GLY A 444 1.60 -28.99 12.64
N ILE A 445 0.93 -30.14 12.57
CA ILE A 445 1.22 -31.31 13.42
C ILE A 445 2.56 -31.92 13.01
N GLU A 446 3.56 -31.85 13.90
CA GLU A 446 4.92 -32.32 13.64
C GLU A 446 5.32 -33.51 14.48
N THR A 447 4.67 -33.73 15.67
CA THR A 447 5.02 -34.82 16.60
C THR A 447 3.84 -35.71 16.89
N GLN A 448 4.15 -36.96 17.38
CA GLN A 448 3.13 -37.90 17.75
C GLN A 448 2.35 -37.43 19.00
N GLU A 449 3.01 -36.71 19.90
CA GLU A 449 2.39 -36.17 21.11
C GLU A 449 1.32 -35.11 20.77
N GLN A 450 1.59 -34.25 19.79
CA GLN A 450 0.60 -33.29 19.26
C GLN A 450 -0.58 -34.01 18.64
N TYR A 451 -0.34 -35.03 17.82
CA TYR A 451 -1.36 -35.82 17.19
C TYR A 451 -2.27 -36.53 18.24
N ASP A 452 -1.67 -37.18 19.22
CA ASP A 452 -2.41 -37.89 20.26
C ASP A 452 -3.23 -36.97 21.17
N PHE A 453 -2.68 -35.78 21.48
CA PHE A 453 -3.40 -34.72 22.20
C PHE A 453 -4.63 -34.25 21.43
N LEU A 454 -4.47 -33.85 20.15
CA LEU A 454 -5.55 -33.32 19.31
C LEU A 454 -6.65 -34.36 19.08
N ARG A 455 -6.29 -35.63 18.81
CA ARG A 455 -7.22 -36.74 18.71
C ARG A 455 -8.03 -36.92 20.01
N ASN A 456 -7.36 -36.86 21.17
CA ASN A 456 -8.02 -37.01 22.46
C ASN A 456 -8.86 -35.78 22.84
N ALA A 457 -8.53 -34.60 22.33
CA ALA A 457 -9.33 -33.38 22.46
C ALA A 457 -10.53 -33.34 21.50
N GLY A 458 -10.68 -34.36 20.62
CA GLY A 458 -11.80 -34.48 19.71
C GLY A 458 -11.65 -33.73 18.38
N CYS A 459 -10.46 -33.22 18.05
CA CYS A 459 -10.22 -32.57 16.75
C CYS A 459 -10.47 -33.59 15.61
N ASP A 460 -11.20 -33.17 14.57
CA ASP A 460 -11.67 -34.07 13.51
C ASP A 460 -10.55 -34.39 12.50
N GLN A 461 -9.86 -33.43 12.01
CA GLN A 461 -8.84 -33.57 10.97
C GLN A 461 -7.49 -33.01 11.41
N GLY A 462 -6.43 -33.47 10.79
CA GLY A 462 -5.09 -32.95 11.00
C GLY A 462 -4.27 -32.93 9.73
N GLN A 463 -3.40 -31.92 9.69
CA GLN A 463 -2.44 -31.69 8.62
C GLN A 463 -1.10 -31.27 9.24
N GLY A 464 0.00 -31.79 8.67
CA GLY A 464 1.33 -31.42 9.16
C GLY A 464 2.42 -32.37 8.67
N TYR A 465 3.65 -32.07 9.06
CA TYR A 465 4.82 -32.83 8.60
C TYR A 465 4.86 -34.27 9.15
N LEU A 466 4.17 -34.55 10.24
CA LEU A 466 4.02 -35.89 10.76
C LEU A 466 3.28 -36.81 9.79
N MET A 467 2.24 -36.30 9.12
CA MET A 467 1.45 -37.05 8.14
C MET A 467 2.13 -37.05 6.77
N GLY A 468 2.58 -35.88 6.34
CA GLY A 468 3.28 -35.70 5.06
C GLY A 468 3.65 -34.25 4.81
N ARG A 469 4.81 -34.05 4.24
CA ARG A 469 5.18 -32.70 3.73
C ARG A 469 4.42 -32.43 2.44
N PRO A 470 4.24 -31.16 2.06
CA PRO A 470 3.75 -30.84 0.72
C PRO A 470 4.62 -31.53 -0.33
N MET A 471 3.99 -32.19 -1.30
CA MET A 471 4.65 -33.02 -2.31
C MET A 471 3.98 -32.91 -3.68
N PRO A 472 4.69 -33.16 -4.78
CA PRO A 472 4.10 -33.24 -6.12
C PRO A 472 3.02 -34.32 -6.22
N ALA A 473 2.11 -34.19 -7.21
CA ALA A 473 0.98 -35.12 -7.41
C ALA A 473 1.40 -36.59 -7.51
N ALA A 474 2.48 -36.89 -8.24
CA ALA A 474 3.00 -38.25 -8.39
C ALA A 474 3.49 -38.87 -7.05
N GLU A 475 4.06 -38.03 -6.17
CA GLU A 475 4.51 -38.45 -4.86
C GLU A 475 3.32 -38.70 -3.92
N LEU A 476 2.27 -37.87 -3.97
CA LEU A 476 1.04 -38.06 -3.21
C LEU A 476 0.37 -39.38 -3.59
N HIS A 477 0.29 -39.70 -4.87
CA HIS A 477 -0.21 -41.02 -5.33
C HIS A 477 0.59 -42.15 -4.70
N GLY A 478 1.93 -42.09 -4.76
CA GLY A 478 2.80 -43.07 -4.10
C GLY A 478 2.64 -43.12 -2.57
N TRP A 479 2.37 -41.99 -1.95
CA TRP A 479 2.10 -41.88 -0.52
C TRP A 479 0.78 -42.59 -0.15
N ILE A 480 -0.30 -42.37 -0.91
CA ILE A 480 -1.59 -43.04 -0.73
C ILE A 480 -1.41 -44.55 -0.84
N ALA A 481 -0.72 -45.02 -1.86
CA ALA A 481 -0.49 -46.45 -2.09
C ALA A 481 0.29 -47.14 -0.94
N ARG A 482 1.26 -46.46 -0.33
CA ARG A 482 2.05 -46.96 0.80
C ARG A 482 1.33 -46.88 2.16
N ASN A 483 0.22 -46.16 2.26
CA ASN A 483 -0.54 -45.97 3.49
C ASN A 483 -2.01 -46.47 3.34
N PRO A 484 -2.24 -47.77 3.12
CA PRO A 484 -3.56 -48.29 2.81
C PRO A 484 -4.59 -48.11 3.94
N ARG A 485 -4.15 -47.97 5.19
CA ARG A 485 -5.04 -47.60 6.32
C ARG A 485 -5.53 -46.15 6.22
N ARG A 486 -4.90 -45.34 5.39
CA ARG A 486 -5.21 -43.92 5.13
C ARG A 486 -5.98 -43.74 3.80
N GLN A 487 -6.40 -44.84 3.14
CA GLN A 487 -7.28 -44.79 1.97
C GLN A 487 -8.75 -44.64 2.40
N ARG A 488 -9.49 -43.77 1.71
CA ARG A 488 -10.95 -43.73 1.81
C ARG A 488 -11.53 -45.07 1.31
N LEU A 489 -12.46 -45.68 2.06
CA LEU A 489 -13.31 -46.68 1.46
C LEU A 489 -14.16 -45.97 0.40
N SER A 490 -14.09 -46.42 -0.87
CA SER A 490 -15.00 -45.99 -1.91
C SER A 490 -16.43 -46.13 -1.40
N PRO A 491 -17.30 -45.08 -1.51
CA PRO A 491 -18.71 -45.27 -1.25
C PRO A 491 -19.23 -46.31 -2.25
N GLY A 492 -19.73 -47.44 -1.74
CA GLY A 492 -20.39 -48.49 -2.51
C GLY A 492 -21.69 -48.01 -3.14
#